data_0cdaa666a8e4629172e904a33f93b405
#
_entry.id   0cdaa666a8e4629172e904a33f93b405
#
_cell.length_a   1.000
_cell.length_b   1.000
_cell.length_c   1.000
_cell.angle_alpha   90.00
_cell.angle_beta   90.00
_cell.angle_gamma   90.00
#
_symmetry.space_group_name_H-M   'P 1'
#
loop_
_entity.id
_entity.type
_entity.pdbx_description
1 polymer ?
#
loop_
_entity_poly.entity_id
_entity_poly.type
_entity_poly.pdbx_seq_one_letter_code
_entity_poly.pdbx_strand_id
1 'polypeptide(L)'
;MIQPLAQISAPMRELSAYMAQAPALPLPAEVAEKARHHILDTIAAMVSGSRLAPGRIAVAYVRRLGGTNAASVVGSKITTSAVNAALANGMLAHADETDDSHAPSRNHPGCAVVPAALAVAESVHASGEQFLRAVVLGYDVAARLNYALGADAFAFAGRMTHSFGGTFGAGAAAAALLGLDALASRHLLSYCAQQASGVGASVRDADHIEKAFDFGGMPARNGVAAATMVAAGFTGVDDVFSGERNFFQAYGAEPDPTKLADGLGQRFEILGTNIKKWSAGSPAQSAIDALLHLMETKGVTAGKVKAITVHLPTGSDRTVDRTPAPDVNIQHLLALLLIDGTLTFRSIHDHARMGDAKILTLRAKIKVVPSDALLHARPRRQAIVEVDTNDGERHSHRIVAVRGTADNPMDLAEVEAKARDLMGGVLGRKRTETLLGAIRDLAAVKNMARLRPLWQAVTPRQTGLSR
;
A
#
# COMPACT_ATOMS: atom_id res chain seq x y z
N MET A 1 -34.70 7.99 -14.57
CA MET A 1 -34.48 8.99 -15.65
C MET A 1 -33.04 9.49 -15.50
N ILE A 2 -32.28 9.52 -16.59
CA ILE A 2 -30.92 10.09 -16.62
C ILE A 2 -31.03 11.59 -16.48
N GLN A 3 -30.31 12.20 -15.53
CA GLN A 3 -30.31 13.65 -15.36
C GLN A 3 -29.64 14.34 -16.56
N PRO A 4 -30.16 15.49 -17.02
CA PRO A 4 -29.48 16.30 -18.01
C PRO A 4 -28.07 16.68 -17.53
N LEU A 5 -27.05 16.63 -18.41
CA LEU A 5 -25.65 16.90 -18.06
C LEU A 5 -25.44 18.26 -17.37
N ALA A 6 -26.27 19.23 -17.68
CA ALA A 6 -26.29 20.56 -17.03
C ALA A 6 -26.68 20.54 -15.53
N GLN A 7 -27.31 19.46 -15.07
CA GLN A 7 -27.66 19.25 -13.66
C GLN A 7 -26.62 18.47 -12.85
N ILE A 8 -25.59 17.93 -13.53
CA ILE A 8 -24.49 17.23 -12.87
C ILE A 8 -23.48 18.25 -12.34
N SER A 9 -23.07 18.12 -11.09
CA SER A 9 -22.07 19.02 -10.48
C SER A 9 -20.75 19.02 -11.28
N ALA A 10 -20.06 20.15 -11.26
CA ALA A 10 -18.78 20.26 -11.96
C ALA A 10 -17.76 19.19 -11.52
N PRO A 11 -17.54 18.94 -10.20
CA PRO A 11 -16.62 17.89 -9.77
C PRO A 11 -16.99 16.50 -10.32
N MET A 12 -18.26 16.10 -10.29
CA MET A 12 -18.71 14.81 -10.81
C MET A 12 -18.50 14.73 -12.33
N ARG A 13 -18.88 15.78 -13.07
CA ARG A 13 -18.74 15.82 -14.52
C ARG A 13 -17.29 15.72 -14.96
N GLU A 14 -16.40 16.49 -14.33
CA GLU A 14 -14.98 16.51 -14.65
C GLU A 14 -14.30 15.20 -14.28
N LEU A 15 -14.55 14.67 -13.07
CA LEU A 15 -13.98 13.40 -12.63
C LEU A 15 -14.44 12.24 -13.52
N SER A 16 -15.74 12.13 -13.83
CA SER A 16 -16.24 11.02 -14.66
C SER A 16 -15.75 11.09 -16.10
N ALA A 17 -15.61 12.30 -16.65
CA ALA A 17 -15.01 12.51 -17.96
C ALA A 17 -13.53 12.11 -17.97
N TYR A 18 -12.76 12.51 -16.95
CA TYR A 18 -11.37 12.11 -16.79
C TYR A 18 -11.22 10.58 -16.66
N MET A 19 -12.04 9.94 -15.83
CA MET A 19 -12.01 8.48 -15.68
C MET A 19 -12.23 7.73 -17.00
N ALA A 20 -13.10 8.24 -17.86
CA ALA A 20 -13.36 7.65 -19.17
C ALA A 20 -12.23 7.90 -20.18
N GLN A 21 -11.54 9.03 -20.12
CA GLN A 21 -10.54 9.46 -21.12
C GLN A 21 -9.12 9.07 -20.74
N ALA A 22 -8.74 9.14 -19.45
CA ALA A 22 -7.38 8.89 -18.97
C ALA A 22 -6.77 7.56 -19.43
N PRO A 23 -7.53 6.44 -19.53
CA PRO A 23 -6.98 5.17 -20.00
C PRO A 23 -6.47 5.19 -21.45
N ALA A 24 -6.94 6.12 -22.27
CA ALA A 24 -6.50 6.29 -23.66
C ALA A 24 -5.32 7.27 -23.82
N LEU A 25 -5.05 8.10 -22.81
CA LEU A 25 -4.03 9.13 -22.88
C LEU A 25 -2.63 8.55 -22.53
N PRO A 26 -1.58 9.03 -23.22
CA PRO A 26 -0.21 8.64 -22.86
C PRO A 26 0.15 9.20 -21.49
N LEU A 27 0.88 8.41 -20.69
CA LEU A 27 1.42 8.87 -19.42
C LEU A 27 2.76 9.59 -19.63
N PRO A 28 3.05 10.64 -18.84
CA PRO A 28 4.41 11.16 -18.73
C PRO A 28 5.39 10.05 -18.34
N ALA A 29 6.63 10.10 -18.87
CA ALA A 29 7.62 9.03 -18.66
C ALA A 29 7.90 8.77 -17.17
N GLU A 30 8.03 9.83 -16.37
CA GLU A 30 8.25 9.74 -14.92
C GLU A 30 7.08 9.09 -14.18
N VAL A 31 5.84 9.37 -14.60
CA VAL A 31 4.62 8.77 -14.03
C VAL A 31 4.57 7.28 -14.35
N ALA A 32 4.87 6.91 -15.59
CA ALA A 32 4.91 5.52 -16.02
C ALA A 32 6.01 4.72 -15.30
N GLU A 33 7.19 5.33 -15.07
CA GLU A 33 8.27 4.72 -14.31
C GLU A 33 7.87 4.55 -12.84
N LYS A 34 7.38 5.59 -12.20
CA LYS A 34 6.92 5.53 -10.81
C LYS A 34 5.82 4.50 -10.63
N ALA A 35 4.88 4.39 -11.57
CA ALA A 35 3.84 3.38 -11.54
C ALA A 35 4.40 1.95 -11.60
N ARG A 36 5.40 1.68 -12.44
CA ARG A 36 6.09 0.36 -12.44
C ARG A 36 6.73 0.04 -11.10
N HIS A 37 7.33 1.03 -10.42
CA HIS A 37 7.90 0.85 -9.08
C HIS A 37 6.83 0.45 -8.06
N HIS A 38 5.69 1.16 -8.02
CA HIS A 38 4.59 0.85 -7.10
C HIS A 38 3.91 -0.49 -7.42
N ILE A 39 3.75 -0.82 -8.70
CA ILE A 39 3.24 -2.13 -9.13
C ILE A 39 4.17 -3.24 -8.66
N LEU A 40 5.49 -3.10 -8.86
CA LEU A 40 6.47 -4.07 -8.40
C LEU A 40 6.45 -4.23 -6.89
N ASP A 41 6.47 -3.12 -6.17
CA ASP A 41 6.43 -3.10 -4.71
C ASP A 41 5.19 -3.82 -4.15
N THR A 42 4.01 -3.50 -4.69
CA THR A 42 2.75 -4.11 -4.25
C THR A 42 2.67 -5.59 -4.62
N ILE A 43 3.11 -6.00 -5.82
CA ILE A 43 3.16 -7.43 -6.19
C ILE A 43 4.11 -8.19 -5.27
N ALA A 44 5.26 -7.60 -4.93
CA ALA A 44 6.20 -8.20 -4.00
C ALA A 44 5.60 -8.34 -2.59
N ALA A 45 4.89 -7.32 -2.11
CA ALA A 45 4.14 -7.37 -0.85
C ALA A 45 3.06 -8.45 -0.86
N MET A 46 2.30 -8.60 -1.96
CA MET A 46 1.33 -9.71 -2.09
C MET A 46 2.00 -11.09 -2.02
N VAL A 47 3.15 -11.25 -2.64
CA VAL A 47 3.89 -12.52 -2.64
C VAL A 47 4.37 -12.86 -1.23
N SER A 48 5.04 -11.94 -0.53
CA SER A 48 5.49 -12.15 0.86
C SER A 48 4.32 -12.31 1.82
N GLY A 49 3.29 -11.47 1.69
CA GLY A 49 2.09 -11.49 2.50
C GLY A 49 1.32 -12.82 2.42
N SER A 50 1.45 -13.57 1.31
CA SER A 50 0.86 -14.91 1.18
C SER A 50 1.39 -15.91 2.23
N ARG A 51 2.48 -15.60 2.91
CA ARG A 51 3.09 -16.42 3.98
C ARG A 51 2.73 -15.94 5.38
N LEU A 52 2.20 -14.73 5.52
CA LEU A 52 1.76 -14.17 6.79
C LEU A 52 0.34 -14.64 7.15
N ALA A 53 -0.05 -14.46 8.42
CA ALA A 53 -1.34 -14.94 8.92
C ALA A 53 -2.54 -14.33 8.16
N PRO A 54 -2.61 -12.99 7.93
CA PRO A 54 -3.71 -12.40 7.18
C PRO A 54 -3.88 -12.99 5.78
N GLY A 55 -2.74 -13.15 5.05
CA GLY A 55 -2.75 -13.69 3.71
C GLY A 55 -3.17 -15.17 3.66
N ARG A 56 -2.66 -16.02 4.58
CA ARG A 56 -3.08 -17.42 4.65
C ARG A 56 -4.57 -17.58 4.89
N ILE A 57 -5.13 -16.75 5.77
CA ILE A 57 -6.56 -16.75 6.09
C ILE A 57 -7.37 -16.29 4.88
N ALA A 58 -6.96 -15.21 4.20
CA ALA A 58 -7.61 -14.71 2.99
C ALA A 58 -7.63 -15.76 1.87
N VAL A 59 -6.48 -16.41 1.61
CA VAL A 59 -6.36 -17.49 0.62
C VAL A 59 -7.29 -18.67 0.96
N ALA A 60 -7.34 -19.08 2.24
CA ALA A 60 -8.22 -20.16 2.69
C ALA A 60 -9.71 -19.79 2.54
N TYR A 61 -10.06 -18.54 2.83
CA TYR A 61 -11.43 -18.04 2.71
C TYR A 61 -11.89 -18.04 1.25
N VAL A 62 -11.16 -17.44 0.32
CA VAL A 62 -11.58 -17.37 -1.08
C VAL A 62 -11.56 -18.74 -1.77
N ARG A 63 -10.72 -19.67 -1.32
CA ARG A 63 -10.78 -21.07 -1.77
C ARG A 63 -12.14 -21.71 -1.48
N ARG A 64 -12.73 -21.42 -0.32
CA ARG A 64 -14.07 -21.94 0.06
C ARG A 64 -15.18 -21.28 -0.74
N LEU A 65 -15.01 -19.99 -1.10
CA LEU A 65 -16.00 -19.30 -1.93
C LEU A 65 -16.04 -19.84 -3.37
N GLY A 66 -14.94 -20.38 -3.86
CA GLY A 66 -14.86 -20.83 -5.26
C GLY A 66 -14.95 -19.68 -6.25
N GLY A 67 -15.53 -19.95 -7.41
CA GLY A 67 -15.78 -18.96 -8.47
C GLY A 67 -15.19 -19.38 -9.81
N THR A 68 -15.28 -18.48 -10.80
CA THR A 68 -14.75 -18.67 -12.16
C THR A 68 -13.23 -18.56 -12.18
N ASN A 69 -12.56 -19.16 -13.17
CA ASN A 69 -11.11 -19.06 -13.33
C ASN A 69 -10.66 -17.72 -13.95
N ALA A 70 -11.26 -16.61 -13.54
CA ALA A 70 -11.05 -15.30 -14.13
C ALA A 70 -9.73 -14.65 -13.72
N ALA A 71 -9.40 -14.72 -12.40
CA ALA A 71 -8.23 -14.04 -11.83
C ALA A 71 -7.49 -14.92 -10.82
N SER A 72 -6.18 -14.71 -10.67
CA SER A 72 -5.34 -15.47 -9.78
C SER A 72 -5.20 -14.84 -8.39
N VAL A 73 -5.02 -15.68 -7.38
CA VAL A 73 -4.60 -15.27 -6.03
C VAL A 73 -3.10 -15.44 -5.94
N VAL A 74 -2.38 -14.34 -5.79
CA VAL A 74 -0.92 -14.26 -5.77
C VAL A 74 -0.34 -15.13 -4.65
N GLY A 75 0.82 -15.73 -4.84
CA GLY A 75 1.45 -16.62 -3.86
C GLY A 75 0.71 -17.95 -3.64
N SER A 76 -0.33 -18.25 -4.44
CA SER A 76 -1.12 -19.47 -4.38
C SER A 76 -1.32 -20.08 -5.77
N LYS A 77 -2.00 -21.24 -5.86
CA LYS A 77 -2.43 -21.86 -7.13
C LYS A 77 -3.90 -21.58 -7.45
N ILE A 78 -4.56 -20.76 -6.64
CA ILE A 78 -6.00 -20.52 -6.77
C ILE A 78 -6.24 -19.53 -7.90
N THR A 79 -7.23 -19.85 -8.73
CA THR A 79 -7.93 -18.92 -9.63
C THR A 79 -9.39 -18.85 -9.20
N THR A 80 -10.00 -17.67 -9.26
CA THR A 80 -11.37 -17.44 -8.81
C THR A 80 -11.99 -16.26 -9.58
N SER A 81 -13.13 -15.73 -9.14
CA SER A 81 -13.72 -14.51 -9.71
C SER A 81 -12.82 -13.30 -9.45
N ALA A 82 -12.89 -12.27 -10.28
CA ALA A 82 -12.11 -11.04 -10.08
C ALA A 82 -12.39 -10.39 -8.71
N VAL A 83 -13.64 -10.42 -8.23
CA VAL A 83 -14.04 -9.87 -6.92
C VAL A 83 -13.35 -10.61 -5.76
N ASN A 84 -13.35 -11.95 -5.79
CA ASN A 84 -12.71 -12.77 -4.77
C ASN A 84 -11.17 -12.66 -4.82
N ALA A 85 -10.60 -12.61 -6.03
CA ALA A 85 -9.16 -12.42 -6.20
C ALA A 85 -8.71 -11.05 -5.67
N ALA A 86 -9.48 -9.98 -5.94
CA ALA A 86 -9.21 -8.65 -5.43
C ALA A 86 -9.23 -8.61 -3.90
N LEU A 87 -10.24 -9.26 -3.26
CA LEU A 87 -10.30 -9.39 -1.80
C LEU A 87 -9.03 -10.04 -1.24
N ALA A 88 -8.68 -11.22 -1.73
CA ALA A 88 -7.53 -11.95 -1.22
C ALA A 88 -6.23 -11.19 -1.47
N ASN A 89 -5.99 -10.73 -2.70
CA ASN A 89 -4.79 -10.02 -3.08
C ASN A 89 -4.62 -8.69 -2.34
N GLY A 90 -5.72 -7.98 -2.04
CA GLY A 90 -5.70 -6.79 -1.21
C GLY A 90 -5.26 -7.08 0.23
N MET A 91 -5.78 -8.15 0.84
CA MET A 91 -5.31 -8.60 2.16
C MET A 91 -3.86 -9.08 2.14
N LEU A 92 -3.41 -9.71 1.06
CA LEU A 92 -2.02 -10.10 0.86
C LEU A 92 -1.10 -8.88 0.78
N ALA A 93 -1.52 -7.82 0.08
CA ALA A 93 -0.73 -6.61 -0.11
C ALA A 93 -0.51 -5.81 1.18
N HIS A 94 -1.47 -5.87 2.11
CA HIS A 94 -1.38 -5.25 3.43
C HIS A 94 -1.35 -6.29 4.56
N ALA A 95 -0.69 -7.42 4.35
CA ALA A 95 -0.55 -8.44 5.39
C ALA A 95 0.46 -8.08 6.48
N ASP A 96 1.24 -7.05 6.25
CA ASP A 96 2.19 -6.38 7.14
C ASP A 96 2.31 -4.89 6.77
N GLU A 97 3.34 -4.20 7.28
CA GLU A 97 3.61 -2.78 7.02
C GLU A 97 4.51 -2.53 5.80
N THR A 98 4.60 -3.48 4.86
CA THR A 98 5.54 -3.41 3.72
C THR A 98 5.07 -2.46 2.60
N ASP A 99 3.76 -2.34 2.38
CA ASP A 99 3.14 -1.62 1.27
C ASP A 99 3.36 -0.11 1.27
N ASP A 100 3.08 0.52 0.14
CA ASP A 100 3.26 1.95 -0.09
C ASP A 100 2.38 2.85 0.80
N SER A 101 2.60 4.16 0.76
CA SER A 101 1.78 5.11 1.50
C SER A 101 1.77 6.49 0.86
N HIS A 102 0.59 7.10 0.78
CA HIS A 102 0.39 8.48 0.35
C HIS A 102 0.02 9.35 1.57
N ALA A 103 1.03 10.00 2.14
CA ALA A 103 0.90 10.72 3.39
C ALA A 103 -0.09 11.89 3.35
N PRO A 104 -0.16 12.71 2.26
CA PRO A 104 -1.08 13.84 2.20
C PRO A 104 -2.56 13.44 2.25
N SER A 105 -2.94 12.33 1.61
CA SER A 105 -4.32 11.80 1.63
C SER A 105 -4.55 10.76 2.73
N ARG A 106 -3.54 10.49 3.57
CA ARG A 106 -3.58 9.46 4.63
C ARG A 106 -4.05 8.11 4.10
N ASN A 107 -3.48 7.65 2.98
CA ASN A 107 -3.89 6.44 2.30
C ASN A 107 -2.71 5.50 2.03
N HIS A 108 -3.01 4.23 1.84
CA HIS A 108 -2.14 3.20 1.28
C HIS A 108 -2.77 2.72 -0.04
N PRO A 109 -2.62 3.48 -1.14
CA PRO A 109 -3.39 3.22 -2.36
C PRO A 109 -3.02 1.90 -3.02
N GLY A 110 -1.75 1.49 -2.96
CA GLY A 110 -1.25 0.29 -3.62
C GLY A 110 -1.98 -0.97 -3.22
N CYS A 111 -2.23 -1.19 -1.92
CA CYS A 111 -2.84 -2.42 -1.41
C CYS A 111 -4.31 -2.63 -1.84
N ALA A 112 -5.01 -1.59 -2.28
CA ALA A 112 -6.36 -1.70 -2.83
C ALA A 112 -6.37 -1.65 -4.35
N VAL A 113 -5.67 -0.68 -4.95
CA VAL A 113 -5.73 -0.38 -6.39
C VAL A 113 -5.03 -1.45 -7.23
N VAL A 114 -3.79 -1.85 -6.87
CA VAL A 114 -3.04 -2.81 -7.67
C VAL A 114 -3.69 -4.20 -7.67
N PRO A 115 -4.15 -4.77 -6.54
CA PRO A 115 -4.92 -6.02 -6.52
C PRO A 115 -6.21 -5.98 -7.33
N ALA A 116 -6.96 -4.89 -7.26
CA ALA A 116 -8.18 -4.69 -8.02
C ALA A 116 -7.90 -4.64 -9.53
N ALA A 117 -6.94 -3.80 -9.93
CA ALA A 117 -6.51 -3.69 -11.31
C ALA A 117 -5.97 -5.01 -11.87
N LEU A 118 -5.14 -5.75 -11.07
CA LEU A 118 -4.59 -7.04 -11.48
C LEU A 118 -5.70 -8.07 -11.73
N ALA A 119 -6.66 -8.17 -10.82
CA ALA A 119 -7.75 -9.11 -10.92
C ALA A 119 -8.63 -8.85 -12.16
N VAL A 120 -8.95 -7.58 -12.44
CA VAL A 120 -9.72 -7.21 -13.64
C VAL A 120 -8.87 -7.36 -14.91
N ALA A 121 -7.61 -6.91 -14.91
CA ALA A 121 -6.72 -7.03 -16.07
C ALA A 121 -6.55 -8.49 -16.52
N GLU A 122 -6.42 -9.42 -15.56
CA GLU A 122 -6.40 -10.84 -15.87
C GLU A 122 -7.71 -11.33 -16.48
N SER A 123 -8.86 -10.89 -15.94
CA SER A 123 -10.18 -11.36 -16.34
C SER A 123 -10.57 -10.90 -17.74
N VAL A 124 -10.12 -9.72 -18.17
CA VAL A 124 -10.40 -9.16 -19.51
C VAL A 124 -9.21 -9.30 -20.46
N HIS A 125 -8.14 -9.99 -20.06
CA HIS A 125 -6.92 -10.17 -20.84
C HIS A 125 -6.24 -8.87 -21.27
N ALA A 126 -6.30 -7.84 -20.44
CA ALA A 126 -5.73 -6.53 -20.69
C ALA A 126 -4.21 -6.59 -20.90
N SER A 127 -3.67 -5.63 -21.66
CA SER A 127 -2.22 -5.45 -21.80
C SER A 127 -1.61 -4.85 -20.53
N GLY A 128 -0.29 -4.96 -20.42
CA GLY A 128 0.44 -4.33 -19.31
C GLY A 128 0.38 -2.81 -19.35
N GLU A 129 0.25 -2.21 -20.54
CA GLU A 129 0.05 -0.76 -20.68
C GLU A 129 -1.31 -0.31 -20.15
N GLN A 130 -2.39 -1.05 -20.50
CA GLN A 130 -3.72 -0.79 -19.95
C GLN A 130 -3.75 -0.95 -18.43
N PHE A 131 -3.12 -2.00 -17.92
CA PHE A 131 -2.97 -2.22 -16.47
C PHE A 131 -2.23 -1.07 -15.79
N LEU A 132 -1.10 -0.62 -16.35
CA LEU A 132 -0.31 0.48 -15.80
C LEU A 132 -1.12 1.78 -15.74
N ARG A 133 -1.82 2.15 -16.82
CA ARG A 133 -2.68 3.34 -16.87
C ARG A 133 -3.84 3.26 -15.87
N ALA A 134 -4.45 2.09 -15.73
CA ALA A 134 -5.51 1.85 -14.75
C ALA A 134 -5.02 2.04 -13.31
N VAL A 135 -3.82 1.55 -12.99
CA VAL A 135 -3.22 1.76 -11.66
C VAL A 135 -3.00 3.25 -11.39
N VAL A 136 -2.43 4.01 -12.33
CA VAL A 136 -2.22 5.47 -12.17
C VAL A 136 -3.54 6.18 -11.90
N LEU A 137 -4.60 5.90 -12.69
CA LEU A 137 -5.93 6.47 -12.47
C LEU A 137 -6.48 6.12 -11.09
N GLY A 138 -6.31 4.87 -10.65
CA GLY A 138 -6.77 4.43 -9.34
C GLY A 138 -6.10 5.18 -8.19
N TYR A 139 -4.78 5.44 -8.26
CA TYR A 139 -4.06 6.24 -7.27
C TYR A 139 -4.58 7.68 -7.23
N ASP A 140 -4.81 8.29 -8.39
CA ASP A 140 -5.35 9.66 -8.48
C ASP A 140 -6.72 9.75 -7.82
N VAL A 141 -7.65 8.86 -8.17
CA VAL A 141 -9.00 8.89 -7.63
C VAL A 141 -9.02 8.61 -6.13
N ALA A 142 -8.21 7.66 -5.66
CA ALA A 142 -8.10 7.32 -4.23
C ALA A 142 -7.66 8.52 -3.38
N ALA A 143 -6.61 9.23 -3.82
CA ALA A 143 -6.08 10.38 -3.08
C ALA A 143 -7.05 11.57 -3.12
N ARG A 144 -7.61 11.87 -4.28
CA ARG A 144 -8.54 12.98 -4.50
C ARG A 144 -9.82 12.85 -3.70
N LEU A 145 -10.35 11.62 -3.58
CA LEU A 145 -11.52 11.38 -2.73
C LEU A 145 -11.23 11.72 -1.27
N ASN A 146 -10.08 11.30 -0.76
CA ASN A 146 -9.70 11.59 0.62
C ASN A 146 -9.45 13.09 0.85
N TYR A 147 -8.88 13.80 -0.13
CA TYR A 147 -8.79 15.24 -0.07
C TYR A 147 -10.18 15.90 -0.01
N ALA A 148 -11.10 15.43 -0.85
CA ALA A 148 -12.46 15.95 -0.88
C ALA A 148 -13.26 15.67 0.41
N LEU A 149 -12.93 14.60 1.13
CA LEU A 149 -13.51 14.26 2.44
C LEU A 149 -12.91 15.08 3.59
N GLY A 150 -11.78 15.78 3.39
CA GLY A 150 -11.01 16.42 4.47
C GLY A 150 -10.22 15.37 5.27
N ALA A 151 -9.18 14.77 4.67
CA ALA A 151 -8.49 13.55 5.15
C ALA A 151 -8.12 13.56 6.64
N ASP A 152 -7.60 14.67 7.18
CA ASP A 152 -7.19 14.75 8.60
C ASP A 152 -8.44 14.75 9.52
N ALA A 153 -9.41 15.63 9.28
CA ALA A 153 -10.64 15.72 10.08
C ALA A 153 -11.45 14.41 9.99
N PHE A 154 -11.50 13.81 8.79
CA PHE A 154 -12.17 12.53 8.55
C PHE A 154 -11.56 11.40 9.39
N ALA A 155 -10.23 11.29 9.42
CA ALA A 155 -9.53 10.29 10.22
C ALA A 155 -9.66 10.56 11.73
N PHE A 156 -9.61 11.82 12.17
CA PHE A 156 -9.83 12.17 13.58
C PHE A 156 -11.25 11.86 14.06
N ALA A 157 -12.24 11.88 13.17
CA ALA A 157 -13.60 11.44 13.45
C ALA A 157 -13.75 9.90 13.56
N GLY A 158 -12.64 9.15 13.51
CA GLY A 158 -12.62 7.68 13.67
C GLY A 158 -12.97 6.91 12.41
N ARG A 159 -12.97 7.54 11.24
CA ARG A 159 -13.22 6.89 9.94
C ARG A 159 -11.92 6.52 9.26
N MET A 160 -11.94 5.46 8.44
CA MET A 160 -10.74 4.93 7.81
C MET A 160 -10.56 5.47 6.39
N THR A 161 -9.65 6.43 6.21
CA THR A 161 -9.30 7.00 4.91
C THR A 161 -8.82 5.95 3.89
N HIS A 162 -8.12 4.91 4.36
CA HIS A 162 -7.59 3.83 3.51
C HIS A 162 -8.69 3.10 2.77
N SER A 163 -9.73 2.69 3.45
CA SER A 163 -10.85 1.94 2.86
C SER A 163 -11.75 2.81 2.00
N PHE A 164 -11.99 4.08 2.39
CA PHE A 164 -12.77 4.99 1.56
C PHE A 164 -12.03 5.33 0.26
N GLY A 165 -10.84 5.90 0.31
CA GLY A 165 -10.03 6.19 -0.88
C GLY A 165 -9.74 4.94 -1.70
N GLY A 166 -9.38 3.84 -1.03
CA GLY A 166 -9.11 2.55 -1.68
C GLY A 166 -10.30 2.01 -2.49
N THR A 167 -11.54 2.10 -1.98
CA THR A 167 -12.74 1.64 -2.69
C THR A 167 -12.95 2.40 -3.99
N PHE A 168 -12.86 3.73 -3.96
CA PHE A 168 -13.02 4.55 -5.15
C PHE A 168 -11.87 4.41 -6.14
N GLY A 169 -10.63 4.32 -5.64
CA GLY A 169 -9.46 4.09 -6.48
C GLY A 169 -9.46 2.71 -7.15
N ALA A 170 -9.80 1.66 -6.41
CA ALA A 170 -9.97 0.30 -6.95
C ALA A 170 -11.09 0.26 -7.99
N GLY A 171 -12.20 0.94 -7.73
CA GLY A 171 -13.31 1.10 -8.68
C GLY A 171 -12.88 1.80 -9.96
N ALA A 172 -12.16 2.91 -9.86
CA ALA A 172 -11.67 3.67 -11.01
C ALA A 172 -10.70 2.85 -11.87
N ALA A 173 -9.77 2.12 -11.24
CA ALA A 173 -8.85 1.24 -11.94
C ALA A 173 -9.59 0.09 -12.67
N ALA A 174 -10.59 -0.51 -12.02
CA ALA A 174 -11.43 -1.54 -12.60
C ALA A 174 -12.28 -1.00 -13.78
N ALA A 175 -12.85 0.21 -13.63
CA ALA A 175 -13.62 0.88 -14.69
C ALA A 175 -12.79 1.13 -15.94
N ALA A 176 -11.56 1.60 -15.78
CA ALA A 176 -10.61 1.82 -16.87
C ALA A 176 -10.37 0.55 -17.69
N LEU A 177 -10.18 -0.59 -17.01
CA LEU A 177 -9.93 -1.88 -17.64
C LEU A 177 -11.19 -2.49 -18.30
N LEU A 178 -12.37 -2.18 -17.76
CA LEU A 178 -13.67 -2.58 -18.33
C LEU A 178 -14.17 -1.64 -19.42
N GLY A 179 -13.48 -0.53 -19.69
CA GLY A 179 -13.85 0.45 -20.72
C GLY A 179 -15.15 1.20 -20.42
N LEU A 180 -15.44 1.49 -19.14
CA LEU A 180 -16.63 2.23 -18.75
C LEU A 180 -16.53 3.68 -19.22
N ASP A 181 -17.60 4.17 -19.86
CA ASP A 181 -17.73 5.57 -20.27
C ASP A 181 -18.01 6.52 -19.08
N ALA A 182 -18.19 7.81 -19.38
CA ALA A 182 -18.42 8.81 -18.34
C ALA A 182 -19.76 8.61 -17.59
N LEU A 183 -20.82 8.13 -18.24
CA LEU A 183 -22.09 7.82 -17.58
C LEU A 183 -21.94 6.60 -16.66
N ALA A 184 -21.38 5.53 -17.18
CA ALA A 184 -21.09 4.33 -16.40
C ALA A 184 -20.14 4.62 -15.23
N SER A 185 -19.15 5.52 -15.40
CA SER A 185 -18.27 5.97 -14.32
C SER A 185 -19.04 6.71 -13.23
N ARG A 186 -20.06 7.52 -13.53
CA ARG A 186 -20.92 8.12 -12.51
C ARG A 186 -21.71 7.07 -11.72
N HIS A 187 -22.27 6.09 -12.40
CA HIS A 187 -22.96 4.97 -11.74
C HIS A 187 -21.99 4.15 -10.86
N LEU A 188 -20.77 3.90 -11.33
CA LEU A 188 -19.72 3.28 -10.52
C LEU A 188 -19.44 4.05 -9.24
N LEU A 189 -19.23 5.37 -9.33
CA LEU A 189 -18.95 6.21 -8.17
C LEU A 189 -20.10 6.18 -7.16
N SER A 190 -21.36 6.07 -7.64
CA SER A 190 -22.53 5.85 -6.80
C SER A 190 -22.45 4.52 -6.04
N TYR A 191 -22.11 3.40 -6.71
CA TYR A 191 -21.95 2.10 -6.05
C TYR A 191 -20.74 2.05 -5.12
N CYS A 192 -19.65 2.75 -5.43
CA CYS A 192 -18.53 2.92 -4.52
C CYS A 192 -18.98 3.65 -3.24
N ALA A 193 -19.77 4.70 -3.36
CA ALA A 193 -20.31 5.44 -2.22
C ALA A 193 -21.18 4.57 -1.32
N GLN A 194 -22.05 3.70 -1.89
CA GLN A 194 -22.89 2.78 -1.11
C GLN A 194 -22.10 1.71 -0.38
N GLN A 195 -20.90 1.36 -0.86
CA GLN A 195 -20.04 0.35 -0.27
C GLN A 195 -18.88 0.93 0.55
N ALA A 196 -18.71 2.28 0.55
CA ALA A 196 -17.68 2.93 1.32
C ALA A 196 -17.93 2.75 2.82
N SER A 197 -16.96 2.19 3.50
CA SER A 197 -16.98 1.97 4.95
C SER A 197 -15.55 1.90 5.48
N GLY A 198 -15.41 1.75 6.77
CA GLY A 198 -14.14 1.62 7.45
C GLY A 198 -14.13 2.41 8.76
N VAL A 199 -13.75 1.72 9.82
CA VAL A 199 -13.70 2.26 11.19
C VAL A 199 -12.26 2.23 11.67
N GLY A 200 -11.75 3.35 12.15
CA GLY A 200 -10.38 3.49 12.63
C GLY A 200 -9.98 2.54 13.77
N ALA A 201 -10.94 1.79 14.32
CA ALA A 201 -10.68 0.76 15.32
C ALA A 201 -9.76 -0.36 14.83
N SER A 202 -9.74 -0.65 13.51
CA SER A 202 -8.92 -1.69 12.87
C SER A 202 -7.41 -1.50 13.11
N VAL A 203 -6.94 -0.28 13.35
CA VAL A 203 -5.52 -0.02 13.69
C VAL A 203 -5.09 -0.64 15.04
N ARG A 204 -6.05 -1.10 15.87
CA ARG A 204 -5.79 -1.77 17.14
C ARG A 204 -5.74 -3.30 17.02
N ASP A 205 -5.94 -3.82 15.80
CA ASP A 205 -5.90 -5.27 15.55
C ASP A 205 -4.46 -5.78 15.70
N ALA A 206 -4.23 -6.56 16.75
CA ALA A 206 -2.92 -7.10 17.10
C ALA A 206 -2.44 -8.18 16.11
N ASP A 207 -3.38 -8.89 15.48
CA ASP A 207 -3.11 -9.98 14.53
C ASP A 207 -2.97 -9.48 13.09
N HIS A 208 -3.20 -8.18 12.86
CA HIS A 208 -3.15 -7.52 11.54
C HIS A 208 -4.12 -8.10 10.49
N ILE A 209 -5.12 -8.87 10.91
CA ILE A 209 -6.07 -9.55 10.01
C ILE A 209 -7.20 -8.61 9.60
N GLU A 210 -7.87 -7.98 10.58
CA GLU A 210 -8.92 -6.98 10.35
C GLU A 210 -8.34 -5.76 9.65
N LYS A 211 -7.13 -5.34 10.04
CA LYS A 211 -6.43 -4.24 9.43
C LYS A 211 -6.12 -4.52 7.96
N ALA A 212 -5.61 -5.70 7.61
CA ALA A 212 -5.37 -6.10 6.22
C ALA A 212 -6.67 -6.13 5.39
N PHE A 213 -7.78 -6.55 6.00
CA PHE A 213 -9.10 -6.49 5.37
C PHE A 213 -9.55 -5.05 5.12
N ASP A 214 -9.45 -4.18 6.12
CA ASP A 214 -9.92 -2.79 6.06
C ASP A 214 -9.09 -1.94 5.09
N PHE A 215 -7.76 -2.09 5.09
CA PHE A 215 -6.86 -1.30 4.24
C PHE A 215 -6.86 -1.76 2.78
N GLY A 216 -6.82 -3.08 2.53
CA GLY A 216 -6.59 -3.63 1.20
C GLY A 216 -7.74 -4.50 0.68
N GLY A 217 -8.14 -5.52 1.44
CA GLY A 217 -9.07 -6.55 0.96
C GLY A 217 -10.46 -6.03 0.66
N MET A 218 -11.08 -5.36 1.62
CA MET A 218 -12.44 -4.81 1.48
C MET A 218 -12.51 -3.75 0.37
N PRO A 219 -11.65 -2.72 0.33
CA PRO A 219 -11.73 -1.71 -0.70
C PRO A 219 -11.45 -2.27 -2.10
N ALA A 220 -10.49 -3.16 -2.28
CA ALA A 220 -10.24 -3.81 -3.57
C ALA A 220 -11.46 -4.59 -4.06
N ARG A 221 -12.06 -5.42 -3.18
CA ARG A 221 -13.28 -6.16 -3.47
C ARG A 221 -14.44 -5.25 -3.84
N ASN A 222 -14.68 -4.20 -3.04
CA ASN A 222 -15.83 -3.30 -3.22
C ASN A 222 -15.71 -2.51 -4.52
N GLY A 223 -14.52 -2.00 -4.87
CA GLY A 223 -14.29 -1.32 -6.13
C GLY A 223 -14.50 -2.22 -7.35
N VAL A 224 -13.97 -3.45 -7.32
CA VAL A 224 -14.18 -4.44 -8.40
C VAL A 224 -15.64 -4.85 -8.49
N ALA A 225 -16.33 -5.07 -7.36
CA ALA A 225 -17.75 -5.40 -7.34
C ALA A 225 -18.58 -4.27 -7.97
N ALA A 226 -18.34 -3.01 -7.59
CA ALA A 226 -19.02 -1.86 -8.17
C ALA A 226 -18.82 -1.79 -9.70
N ALA A 227 -17.57 -1.93 -10.17
CA ALA A 227 -17.27 -1.85 -11.60
C ALA A 227 -17.89 -2.98 -12.41
N THR A 228 -17.84 -4.21 -11.90
CA THR A 228 -18.42 -5.38 -12.59
C THR A 228 -19.95 -5.36 -12.57
N MET A 229 -20.59 -4.84 -11.53
CA MET A 229 -22.04 -4.62 -11.52
C MET A 229 -22.45 -3.63 -12.61
N VAL A 230 -21.77 -2.48 -12.70
CA VAL A 230 -22.09 -1.48 -13.72
C VAL A 230 -21.82 -2.02 -15.14
N ALA A 231 -20.73 -2.73 -15.35
CA ALA A 231 -20.46 -3.40 -16.62
C ALA A 231 -21.53 -4.44 -16.99
N ALA A 232 -22.22 -5.01 -16.01
CA ALA A 232 -23.36 -5.93 -16.21
C ALA A 232 -24.71 -5.20 -16.39
N GLY A 233 -24.72 -3.86 -16.47
CA GLY A 233 -25.92 -3.06 -16.75
C GLY A 233 -26.63 -2.47 -15.50
N PHE A 234 -26.01 -2.56 -14.32
CA PHE A 234 -26.55 -1.86 -13.13
C PHE A 234 -26.42 -0.35 -13.31
N THR A 235 -27.50 0.38 -13.03
CA THR A 235 -27.54 1.85 -13.03
C THR A 235 -27.60 2.38 -11.61
N GLY A 236 -27.08 3.58 -11.40
CA GLY A 236 -27.07 4.27 -10.09
C GLY A 236 -27.56 5.70 -10.25
N VAL A 237 -27.44 6.50 -9.19
CA VAL A 237 -27.66 7.94 -9.29
C VAL A 237 -26.55 8.60 -10.10
N ASP A 238 -26.94 9.57 -10.94
CA ASP A 238 -25.99 10.22 -11.85
C ASP A 238 -24.98 11.13 -11.13
N ASP A 239 -25.30 11.62 -9.94
CA ASP A 239 -24.42 12.46 -9.13
C ASP A 239 -24.59 12.18 -7.64
N VAL A 240 -23.72 11.31 -7.09
CA VAL A 240 -23.72 10.96 -5.67
C VAL A 240 -23.01 12.01 -4.81
N PHE A 241 -22.30 12.96 -5.42
CA PHE A 241 -21.52 13.99 -4.73
C PHE A 241 -22.28 15.30 -4.50
N SER A 242 -23.44 15.47 -5.13
CA SER A 242 -24.27 16.68 -5.00
C SER A 242 -25.74 16.36 -4.77
N GLY A 243 -26.54 17.41 -4.53
CA GLY A 243 -27.97 17.28 -4.21
C GLY A 243 -28.23 16.87 -2.76
N GLU A 244 -29.47 16.50 -2.47
CA GLU A 244 -29.89 16.08 -1.13
C GLU A 244 -29.35 14.69 -0.78
N ARG A 245 -28.96 14.50 0.48
CA ARG A 245 -28.47 13.21 1.02
C ARG A 245 -27.28 12.65 0.25
N ASN A 246 -26.40 13.54 -0.22
CA ASN A 246 -25.22 13.16 -0.97
C ASN A 246 -24.11 12.56 -0.09
N PHE A 247 -23.10 12.02 -0.74
CA PHE A 247 -21.98 11.34 -0.09
C PHE A 247 -21.22 12.22 0.92
N PHE A 248 -21.01 13.50 0.59
CA PHE A 248 -20.29 14.43 1.47
C PHE A 248 -21.11 14.86 2.67
N GLN A 249 -22.43 14.94 2.55
CA GLN A 249 -23.32 15.16 3.70
C GLN A 249 -23.30 13.95 4.67
N ALA A 250 -23.20 12.73 4.12
CA ALA A 250 -23.18 11.52 4.95
C ALA A 250 -21.85 11.32 5.66
N TYR A 251 -20.73 11.59 5.01
CA TYR A 251 -19.41 11.17 5.47
C TYR A 251 -18.40 12.32 5.65
N GLY A 252 -18.50 13.42 4.95
CA GLY A 252 -17.52 14.51 5.02
C GLY A 252 -17.44 15.12 6.43
N ALA A 253 -16.22 15.31 6.94
CA ALA A 253 -16.00 16.05 8.18
C ALA A 253 -15.75 17.54 7.90
N GLU A 254 -14.89 17.82 6.93
CA GLU A 254 -14.62 19.15 6.36
C GLU A 254 -14.54 18.99 4.82
N PRO A 255 -15.69 18.74 4.14
CA PRO A 255 -15.68 18.35 2.75
C PRO A 255 -15.38 19.52 1.82
N ASP A 256 -14.51 19.25 0.84
CA ASP A 256 -14.25 20.14 -0.30
C ASP A 256 -14.37 19.34 -1.61
N PRO A 257 -15.57 19.22 -2.21
CA PRO A 257 -15.77 18.47 -3.43
C PRO A 257 -14.92 18.92 -4.63
N THR A 258 -14.41 20.17 -4.63
CA THR A 258 -13.57 20.69 -5.71
C THR A 258 -12.25 19.93 -5.84
N LYS A 259 -11.77 19.32 -4.75
CA LYS A 259 -10.55 18.48 -4.73
C LYS A 259 -10.66 17.24 -5.58
N LEU A 260 -11.85 16.77 -5.91
CA LEU A 260 -12.05 15.65 -6.84
C LEU A 260 -11.51 15.97 -8.24
N ALA A 261 -11.61 17.20 -8.69
CA ALA A 261 -11.25 17.62 -10.04
C ALA A 261 -9.97 18.47 -10.13
N ASP A 262 -9.41 18.91 -9.00
CA ASP A 262 -8.27 19.84 -8.95
C ASP A 262 -7.01 19.23 -9.61
N GLY A 263 -6.57 19.78 -10.76
CA GLY A 263 -5.36 19.36 -11.49
C GLY A 263 -5.45 17.96 -12.13
N LEU A 264 -6.65 17.48 -12.52
CA LEU A 264 -6.83 16.22 -13.26
C LEU A 264 -6.00 16.20 -14.55
N GLY A 265 -5.24 15.12 -14.78
CA GLY A 265 -4.38 14.95 -15.94
C GLY A 265 -3.09 15.80 -15.94
N GLN A 266 -2.88 16.63 -14.92
CA GLN A 266 -1.68 17.46 -14.75
C GLN A 266 -0.89 17.10 -13.49
N ARG A 267 -1.56 16.78 -12.39
CA ARG A 267 -0.98 16.31 -11.13
C ARG A 267 -1.34 14.85 -10.94
N PHE A 268 -0.33 14.00 -10.87
CA PHE A 268 -0.46 12.57 -10.67
C PHE A 268 -0.06 12.21 -9.23
N GLU A 269 -1.02 11.77 -8.43
CA GLU A 269 -0.84 11.51 -6.99
C GLU A 269 0.13 10.35 -6.71
N ILE A 270 0.35 9.48 -7.69
CA ILE A 270 1.36 8.41 -7.58
C ILE A 270 2.78 8.96 -7.40
N LEU A 271 3.09 10.14 -7.94
CA LEU A 271 4.41 10.78 -7.76
C LEU A 271 4.63 11.22 -6.31
N GLY A 272 3.56 11.56 -5.59
CA GLY A 272 3.58 11.87 -4.15
C GLY A 272 3.50 10.66 -3.24
N THR A 273 3.43 9.44 -3.79
CA THR A 273 3.32 8.20 -3.02
C THR A 273 4.70 7.64 -2.68
N ASN A 274 4.85 7.19 -1.45
CA ASN A 274 6.12 6.70 -0.89
C ASN A 274 6.19 5.18 -0.96
N ILE A 275 7.33 4.63 -1.37
CA ILE A 275 7.67 3.20 -1.22
C ILE A 275 8.51 3.07 0.06
N LYS A 276 8.06 2.28 1.04
CA LYS A 276 8.84 2.02 2.27
C LYS A 276 10.08 1.19 1.93
N LYS A 277 11.26 1.66 2.33
CA LYS A 277 12.51 0.92 2.10
C LYS A 277 12.54 -0.38 2.89
N TRP A 278 12.10 -0.34 4.14
CA TRP A 278 12.08 -1.45 5.08
C TRP A 278 10.66 -1.99 5.23
N SER A 279 10.53 -3.31 5.43
CA SER A 279 9.24 -3.96 5.74
C SER A 279 8.81 -3.65 7.18
N ALA A 280 8.63 -2.37 7.48
CA ALA A 280 8.36 -1.86 8.82
C ALA A 280 7.44 -0.64 8.78
N GLY A 281 6.78 -0.37 9.90
CA GLY A 281 5.89 0.78 10.06
C GLY A 281 6.53 2.11 9.66
N SER A 282 5.77 2.97 8.98
CA SER A 282 6.28 4.25 8.47
C SER A 282 7.01 5.13 9.50
N PRO A 283 6.61 5.20 10.79
CA PRO A 283 7.33 6.03 11.77
C PRO A 283 8.72 5.50 12.13
N ALA A 284 9.02 4.21 11.87
CA ALA A 284 10.32 3.61 12.18
C ALA A 284 11.37 3.83 11.08
N GLN A 285 10.95 4.08 9.84
CA GLN A 285 11.82 4.14 8.67
C GLN A 285 13.02 5.09 8.85
N SER A 286 12.76 6.33 9.28
CA SER A 286 13.81 7.34 9.47
C SER A 286 14.80 6.99 10.57
N ALA A 287 14.35 6.37 11.65
CA ALA A 287 15.24 5.95 12.73
C ALA A 287 16.14 4.77 12.32
N ILE A 288 15.62 3.85 11.51
CA ILE A 288 16.39 2.74 10.95
C ILE A 288 17.49 3.31 10.04
N ASP A 289 17.16 4.23 9.12
CA ASP A 289 18.13 4.85 8.22
C ASP A 289 19.18 5.68 8.99
N ALA A 290 18.77 6.38 10.07
CA ALA A 290 19.70 7.16 10.91
C ALA A 290 20.70 6.27 11.63
N LEU A 291 20.25 5.17 12.23
CA LEU A 291 21.14 4.22 12.90
C LEU A 291 22.07 3.52 11.90
N LEU A 292 21.56 3.11 10.73
CA LEU A 292 22.38 2.51 9.68
C LEU A 292 23.51 3.46 9.25
N HIS A 293 23.17 4.74 9.04
CA HIS A 293 24.18 5.76 8.72
C HIS A 293 25.27 5.86 9.81
N LEU A 294 24.90 5.85 11.10
CA LEU A 294 25.86 5.88 12.19
C LEU A 294 26.70 4.59 12.25
N MET A 295 26.13 3.43 11.93
CA MET A 295 26.88 2.18 11.82
C MET A 295 27.94 2.24 10.71
N GLU A 296 27.58 2.76 9.55
CA GLU A 296 28.44 2.86 8.37
C GLU A 296 29.54 3.91 8.52
N THR A 297 29.20 5.07 9.08
CA THR A 297 30.11 6.25 9.10
C THR A 297 30.88 6.43 10.40
N LYS A 298 30.36 5.93 11.52
CA LYS A 298 30.94 6.05 12.86
C LYS A 298 31.35 4.72 13.48
N GLY A 299 31.14 3.61 12.75
CA GLY A 299 31.50 2.28 13.22
C GLY A 299 30.75 1.86 14.50
N VAL A 300 29.49 2.34 14.65
CA VAL A 300 28.59 1.92 15.73
C VAL A 300 28.28 0.44 15.56
N THR A 301 28.43 -0.34 16.62
CA THR A 301 28.13 -1.78 16.65
C THR A 301 27.40 -2.14 17.94
N ALA A 302 26.71 -3.29 17.97
CA ALA A 302 25.98 -3.78 19.14
C ALA A 302 26.85 -3.80 20.43
N GLY A 303 28.14 -4.17 20.30
CA GLY A 303 29.08 -4.23 21.43
C GLY A 303 29.50 -2.87 21.96
N LYS A 304 29.51 -1.84 21.13
CA LYS A 304 29.90 -0.47 21.53
C LYS A 304 28.76 0.34 22.16
N VAL A 305 27.51 -0.02 21.89
CA VAL A 305 26.34 0.75 22.35
C VAL A 305 26.17 0.68 23.86
N LYS A 306 26.21 1.85 24.51
CA LYS A 306 25.80 2.07 25.90
C LYS A 306 24.32 2.43 26.00
N ALA A 307 23.86 3.41 25.20
CA ALA A 307 22.47 3.84 25.11
C ALA A 307 22.16 4.40 23.72
N ILE A 308 20.89 4.32 23.30
CA ILE A 308 20.36 4.95 22.08
C ILE A 308 19.13 5.76 22.47
N THR A 309 19.07 7.01 22.02
CA THR A 309 17.90 7.88 22.11
C THR A 309 17.37 8.16 20.72
N VAL A 310 16.10 7.85 20.51
CA VAL A 310 15.39 8.07 19.22
C VAL A 310 14.37 9.16 19.41
N HIS A 311 14.56 10.30 18.75
CA HIS A 311 13.59 11.39 18.75
C HIS A 311 12.67 11.22 17.53
N LEU A 312 11.36 11.16 17.79
CA LEU A 312 10.31 11.05 16.78
C LEU A 312 9.30 12.19 16.91
N PRO A 313 8.56 12.54 15.83
CA PRO A 313 7.44 13.46 15.93
C PRO A 313 6.45 13.02 17.00
N THR A 314 6.00 13.96 17.85
CA THR A 314 4.97 13.71 18.86
C THR A 314 3.76 13.05 18.25
N GLY A 315 3.30 11.95 18.85
CA GLY A 315 2.23 11.08 18.33
C GLY A 315 2.72 9.89 17.54
N SER A 316 3.81 10.02 16.76
CA SER A 316 4.43 8.88 16.07
C SER A 316 5.12 7.91 17.01
N ASP A 317 5.67 8.42 18.11
CA ASP A 317 6.26 7.65 19.21
C ASP A 317 5.31 6.60 19.75
N ARG A 318 4.04 6.96 19.98
CA ARG A 318 3.00 6.05 20.52
C ARG A 318 2.72 4.84 19.60
N THR A 319 2.96 4.99 18.31
CA THR A 319 2.72 3.92 17.33
C THR A 319 3.79 2.84 17.42
N VAL A 320 5.06 3.23 17.70
CA VAL A 320 6.21 2.33 17.54
C VAL A 320 6.91 1.97 18.85
N ASP A 321 6.62 2.70 19.95
CA ASP A 321 7.28 2.46 21.22
C ASP A 321 6.75 1.21 21.91
N ARG A 322 7.61 0.19 22.05
CA ARG A 322 7.36 -1.08 22.75
C ARG A 322 6.10 -1.84 22.34
N THR A 323 5.65 -1.65 21.11
CA THR A 323 4.51 -2.39 20.56
C THR A 323 4.81 -3.90 20.49
N PRO A 324 3.81 -4.79 20.58
CA PRO A 324 4.01 -6.23 20.45
C PRO A 324 4.33 -6.68 19.01
N ALA A 325 3.99 -5.90 17.99
CA ALA A 325 4.22 -6.22 16.58
C ALA A 325 5.71 -5.98 16.23
N PRO A 326 6.47 -6.99 15.78
CA PRO A 326 7.90 -6.87 15.53
C PRO A 326 8.25 -5.88 14.42
N ASP A 327 7.45 -5.79 13.37
CA ASP A 327 7.59 -4.89 12.23
C ASP A 327 7.23 -3.42 12.53
N VAL A 328 6.65 -3.17 13.71
CA VAL A 328 6.32 -1.82 14.19
C VAL A 328 7.15 -1.43 15.42
N ASN A 329 7.69 -2.40 16.18
CA ASN A 329 8.46 -2.15 17.41
C ASN A 329 9.84 -1.57 17.09
N ILE A 330 10.01 -0.26 17.33
CA ILE A 330 11.25 0.44 16.97
C ILE A 330 12.47 -0.08 17.74
N GLN A 331 12.33 -0.43 19.02
CA GLN A 331 13.45 -0.98 19.79
C GLN A 331 13.90 -2.33 19.23
N HIS A 332 12.94 -3.15 18.77
CA HIS A 332 13.23 -4.43 18.17
C HIS A 332 13.94 -4.25 16.82
N LEU A 333 13.40 -3.39 15.95
CA LEU A 333 13.98 -3.12 14.63
C LEU A 333 15.43 -2.59 14.73
N LEU A 334 15.69 -1.64 15.63
CA LEU A 334 17.04 -1.10 15.81
C LEU A 334 17.99 -2.12 16.44
N ALA A 335 17.51 -2.97 17.35
CA ALA A 335 18.30 -4.06 17.92
C ALA A 335 18.65 -5.11 16.87
N LEU A 336 17.70 -5.49 16.00
CA LEU A 336 17.93 -6.37 14.84
C LEU A 336 18.99 -5.79 13.90
N LEU A 337 18.85 -4.51 13.55
CA LEU A 337 19.79 -3.82 12.68
C LEU A 337 21.23 -3.86 13.22
N LEU A 338 21.40 -3.62 14.53
CA LEU A 338 22.71 -3.67 15.18
C LEU A 338 23.33 -5.07 15.18
N ILE A 339 22.51 -6.13 15.27
CA ILE A 339 23.00 -7.51 15.33
C ILE A 339 23.27 -8.05 13.94
N ASP A 340 22.36 -7.82 12.99
CA ASP A 340 22.38 -8.42 11.66
C ASP A 340 23.13 -7.55 10.62
N GLY A 341 23.38 -6.26 10.93
CA GLY A 341 23.95 -5.28 10.01
C GLY A 341 22.98 -4.77 8.95
N THR A 342 21.83 -5.40 8.82
CA THR A 342 20.74 -5.01 7.91
C THR A 342 19.40 -5.56 8.41
N LEU A 343 18.31 -5.10 7.79
CA LEU A 343 16.98 -5.67 8.02
C LEU A 343 16.50 -6.38 6.75
N THR A 344 15.94 -7.57 6.91
CA THR A 344 15.28 -8.32 5.84
C THR A 344 13.85 -8.65 6.23
N PHE A 345 13.00 -8.93 5.25
CA PHE A 345 11.64 -9.40 5.50
C PHE A 345 11.62 -10.57 6.50
N ARG A 346 12.52 -11.55 6.31
CA ARG A 346 12.62 -12.71 7.19
C ARG A 346 13.02 -12.34 8.62
N SER A 347 14.03 -11.47 8.80
CA SER A 347 14.50 -11.12 10.14
C SER A 347 13.46 -10.32 10.94
N ILE A 348 12.72 -9.44 10.27
CA ILE A 348 11.67 -8.62 10.88
C ILE A 348 10.48 -9.49 11.32
N HIS A 349 10.07 -10.49 10.51
CA HIS A 349 8.90 -11.33 10.78
C HIS A 349 9.23 -12.62 11.56
N ASP A 350 10.46 -12.76 12.05
CA ASP A 350 10.82 -13.85 12.97
C ASP A 350 10.39 -13.50 14.40
N HIS A 351 9.14 -13.83 14.73
CA HIS A 351 8.55 -13.57 16.05
C HIS A 351 9.33 -14.19 17.20
N ALA A 352 10.05 -15.31 16.99
CA ALA A 352 10.87 -15.93 18.02
C ALA A 352 11.99 -15.00 18.49
N ARG A 353 12.49 -14.14 17.61
CA ARG A 353 13.53 -13.16 17.93
C ARG A 353 13.08 -12.07 18.89
N MET A 354 11.77 -11.84 19.05
CA MET A 354 11.25 -10.90 20.05
C MET A 354 11.62 -11.31 21.49
N GLY A 355 11.88 -12.62 21.72
CA GLY A 355 12.33 -13.18 23.01
C GLY A 355 13.83 -13.47 23.09
N ASP A 356 14.63 -13.20 22.05
CA ASP A 356 16.08 -13.45 22.06
C ASP A 356 16.78 -12.58 23.11
N ALA A 357 17.61 -13.18 23.96
CA ALA A 357 18.28 -12.52 25.08
C ALA A 357 19.21 -11.37 24.64
N LYS A 358 19.92 -11.52 23.51
CA LYS A 358 20.80 -10.48 22.97
C LYS A 358 19.99 -9.29 22.46
N ILE A 359 18.86 -9.56 21.77
CA ILE A 359 17.94 -8.53 21.29
C ILE A 359 17.29 -7.80 22.47
N LEU A 360 16.80 -8.53 23.48
CA LEU A 360 16.21 -7.93 24.68
C LEU A 360 17.20 -7.04 25.42
N THR A 361 18.47 -7.43 25.50
CA THR A 361 19.54 -6.62 26.12
C THR A 361 19.75 -5.30 25.36
N LEU A 362 19.73 -5.32 24.02
CA LEU A 362 19.84 -4.10 23.21
C LEU A 362 18.58 -3.24 23.27
N ARG A 363 17.41 -3.86 23.21
CA ARG A 363 16.12 -3.15 23.34
C ARG A 363 16.03 -2.35 24.64
N ALA A 364 16.57 -2.87 25.73
CA ALA A 364 16.59 -2.18 27.02
C ALA A 364 17.43 -0.89 27.01
N LYS A 365 18.39 -0.77 26.10
CA LYS A 365 19.23 0.42 25.91
C LYS A 365 18.62 1.50 25.00
N ILE A 366 17.47 1.22 24.36
CA ILE A 366 16.86 2.10 23.38
C ILE A 366 15.64 2.80 23.97
N LYS A 367 15.69 4.14 23.98
CA LYS A 367 14.63 5.02 24.47
C LYS A 367 14.04 5.83 23.32
N VAL A 368 12.73 5.95 23.27
CA VAL A 368 12.00 6.86 22.36
C VAL A 368 11.63 8.14 23.11
N VAL A 369 11.81 9.28 22.44
CA VAL A 369 11.49 10.61 22.96
C VAL A 369 10.64 11.36 21.95
N PRO A 370 9.42 11.79 22.31
CA PRO A 370 8.59 12.63 21.44
C PRO A 370 9.23 14.01 21.25
N SER A 371 9.06 14.59 20.04
CA SER A 371 9.61 15.90 19.68
C SER A 371 8.59 16.72 18.91
N ASP A 372 8.13 17.81 19.51
CA ASP A 372 7.23 18.76 18.86
C ASP A 372 7.91 19.48 17.69
N ALA A 373 9.24 19.72 17.81
CA ALA A 373 10.01 20.29 16.72
C ALA A 373 9.99 19.41 15.47
N LEU A 374 10.04 18.08 15.63
CA LEU A 374 9.92 17.14 14.51
C LEU A 374 8.48 17.00 14.01
N LEU A 375 7.47 17.21 14.84
CA LEU A 375 6.07 17.21 14.42
C LEU A 375 5.79 18.30 13.37
N HIS A 376 6.40 19.47 13.54
CA HIS A 376 6.23 20.61 12.65
C HIS A 376 7.27 20.66 11.51
N ALA A 377 8.28 19.78 11.54
CA ALA A 377 9.31 19.72 10.51
C ALA A 377 8.76 19.32 9.13
N ARG A 378 9.40 19.86 8.09
CA ARG A 378 9.12 19.50 6.68
C ARG A 378 10.44 19.11 6.00
N PRO A 379 10.48 18.06 5.19
CA PRO A 379 9.43 17.02 5.02
C PRO A 379 8.99 16.36 6.33
N ARG A 380 7.83 15.70 6.33
CA ARG A 380 7.32 14.96 7.51
C ARG A 380 8.13 13.68 7.78
N ARG A 381 7.92 13.08 8.97
CA ARG A 381 8.48 11.78 9.38
C ARG A 381 10.00 11.76 9.56
N GLN A 382 10.60 12.88 9.93
CA GLN A 382 12.01 12.95 10.31
C GLN A 382 12.26 12.22 11.63
N ALA A 383 13.50 11.79 11.85
CA ALA A 383 13.97 11.30 13.15
C ALA A 383 15.38 11.79 13.43
N ILE A 384 15.73 11.84 14.72
CA ILE A 384 17.12 12.01 15.19
C ILE A 384 17.45 10.77 16.03
N VAL A 385 18.58 10.13 15.72
CA VAL A 385 19.12 9.03 16.52
C VAL A 385 20.41 9.49 17.14
N GLU A 386 20.51 9.39 18.46
CA GLU A 386 21.71 9.64 19.27
C GLU A 386 22.19 8.32 19.85
N VAL A 387 23.49 8.06 19.74
CA VAL A 387 24.13 6.86 20.28
C VAL A 387 25.24 7.28 21.24
N ASP A 388 25.10 6.90 22.50
CA ASP A 388 26.18 6.96 23.48
C ASP A 388 26.92 5.63 23.46
N THR A 389 28.26 5.66 23.36
CA THR A 389 29.12 4.48 23.31
C THR A 389 29.77 4.18 24.68
N ASN A 390 30.26 2.94 24.86
CA ASN A 390 30.90 2.51 26.09
C ASN A 390 32.24 3.22 26.38
N ASP A 391 32.91 3.74 25.34
CA ASP A 391 34.12 4.54 25.40
C ASP A 391 33.89 6.02 25.67
N GLY A 392 32.61 6.43 25.82
CA GLY A 392 32.20 7.79 26.19
C GLY A 392 31.96 8.72 25.00
N GLU A 393 32.06 8.26 23.76
CA GLU A 393 31.71 9.08 22.61
C GLU A 393 30.17 9.17 22.44
N ARG A 394 29.73 10.30 21.86
CA ARG A 394 28.33 10.52 21.49
C ARG A 394 28.24 10.86 20.02
N HIS A 395 27.45 10.08 19.29
CA HIS A 395 27.17 10.28 17.88
C HIS A 395 25.70 10.61 17.69
N SER A 396 25.38 11.50 16.74
CA SER A 396 24.01 11.87 16.41
C SER A 396 23.85 11.99 14.89
N HIS A 397 22.71 11.53 14.39
CA HIS A 397 22.32 11.74 12.99
C HIS A 397 20.84 12.02 12.84
N ARG A 398 20.51 12.98 11.98
CA ARG A 398 19.13 13.34 11.64
C ARG A 398 18.83 12.96 10.20
N ILE A 399 17.78 12.19 10.00
CA ILE A 399 17.19 11.97 8.66
C ILE A 399 16.16 13.06 8.43
N VAL A 400 16.41 13.89 7.42
CA VAL A 400 15.50 14.97 6.99
C VAL A 400 14.50 14.44 5.99
N ALA A 401 14.94 13.75 4.94
CA ALA A 401 14.09 13.12 3.93
C ALA A 401 14.28 11.60 3.96
N VAL A 402 13.22 10.89 4.36
CA VAL A 402 13.24 9.43 4.49
C VAL A 402 13.40 8.78 3.11
N ARG A 403 14.27 7.75 3.00
CA ARG A 403 14.46 7.02 1.75
C ARG A 403 13.16 6.33 1.32
N GLY A 404 12.79 6.51 0.05
CA GLY A 404 11.55 6.01 -0.56
C GLY A 404 10.38 6.98 -0.53
N THR A 405 10.53 8.16 0.10
CA THR A 405 9.54 9.25 -0.01
C THR A 405 9.71 10.04 -1.31
N ALA A 406 8.72 10.87 -1.64
CA ALA A 406 8.79 11.76 -2.79
C ALA A 406 10.00 12.73 -2.72
N ASP A 407 10.39 13.13 -1.49
CA ASP A 407 11.54 14.02 -1.25
C ASP A 407 12.90 13.30 -1.34
N ASN A 408 12.92 11.96 -1.31
CA ASN A 408 14.11 11.11 -1.42
C ASN A 408 13.73 9.75 -2.01
N PRO A 409 13.34 9.69 -3.31
CA PRO A 409 12.77 8.49 -3.91
C PRO A 409 13.81 7.38 -4.08
N MET A 410 13.38 6.14 -3.90
CA MET A 410 14.17 4.96 -4.28
C MET A 410 14.29 4.87 -5.79
N ASP A 411 15.46 4.48 -6.28
CA ASP A 411 15.66 4.13 -7.68
C ASP A 411 15.16 2.69 -7.98
N LEU A 412 15.17 2.32 -9.27
CA LEU A 412 14.72 1.00 -9.70
C LEU A 412 15.52 -0.14 -9.04
N ALA A 413 16.84 0.03 -8.90
CA ALA A 413 17.69 -1.01 -8.33
C ALA A 413 17.34 -1.29 -6.85
N GLU A 414 17.05 -0.25 -6.08
CA GLU A 414 16.62 -0.37 -4.69
C GLU A 414 15.22 -0.99 -4.55
N VAL A 415 14.27 -0.60 -5.43
CA VAL A 415 12.93 -1.22 -5.45
C VAL A 415 13.02 -2.69 -5.82
N GLU A 416 13.85 -3.05 -6.81
CA GLU A 416 14.11 -4.44 -7.18
C GLU A 416 14.82 -5.22 -6.07
N ALA A 417 15.75 -4.60 -5.32
CA ALA A 417 16.42 -5.24 -4.19
C ALA A 417 15.40 -5.58 -3.08
N LYS A 418 14.51 -4.65 -2.74
CA LYS A 418 13.38 -4.90 -1.84
C LYS A 418 12.48 -6.02 -2.36
N ALA A 419 12.11 -5.98 -3.63
CA ALA A 419 11.26 -7.00 -4.24
C ALA A 419 11.92 -8.40 -4.21
N ARG A 420 13.24 -8.50 -4.39
CA ARG A 420 13.98 -9.76 -4.25
C ARG A 420 13.93 -10.32 -2.84
N ASP A 421 14.07 -9.46 -1.82
CA ASP A 421 13.95 -9.87 -0.42
C ASP A 421 12.54 -10.42 -0.12
N LEU A 422 11.50 -9.71 -0.55
CA LEU A 422 10.10 -10.10 -0.33
C LEU A 422 9.70 -11.39 -1.07
N MET A 423 10.09 -11.52 -2.34
CA MET A 423 9.61 -12.60 -3.21
C MET A 423 10.51 -13.84 -3.19
N GLY A 424 11.81 -13.68 -2.93
CA GLY A 424 12.80 -14.73 -3.11
C GLY A 424 12.53 -16.00 -2.32
N GLY A 425 12.05 -15.86 -1.08
CA GLY A 425 11.68 -16.96 -0.19
C GLY A 425 10.42 -17.73 -0.61
N VAL A 426 9.55 -17.11 -1.43
CA VAL A 426 8.27 -17.69 -1.86
C VAL A 426 8.34 -18.25 -3.27
N LEU A 427 8.89 -17.49 -4.22
CA LEU A 427 8.92 -17.84 -5.65
C LEU A 427 10.22 -18.54 -6.07
N GLY A 428 11.29 -18.36 -5.28
CA GLY A 428 12.65 -18.77 -5.64
C GLY A 428 13.31 -17.79 -6.65
N ARG A 429 14.65 -17.75 -6.64
CA ARG A 429 15.46 -16.78 -7.37
C ARG A 429 15.09 -16.64 -8.86
N LYS A 430 15.05 -17.76 -9.60
CA LYS A 430 14.81 -17.74 -11.06
C LYS A 430 13.49 -17.07 -11.42
N ARG A 431 12.40 -17.39 -10.71
CA ARG A 431 11.07 -16.86 -10.99
C ARG A 431 10.97 -15.39 -10.56
N THR A 432 11.59 -15.03 -9.44
CA THR A 432 11.71 -13.65 -9.00
C THR A 432 12.37 -12.79 -10.08
N GLU A 433 13.54 -13.18 -10.61
CA GLU A 433 14.21 -12.40 -11.67
C GLU A 433 13.39 -12.32 -12.95
N THR A 434 12.69 -13.41 -13.33
CA THR A 434 11.79 -13.38 -14.50
C THR A 434 10.63 -12.39 -14.29
N LEU A 435 10.06 -12.35 -13.08
CA LEU A 435 8.97 -11.42 -12.75
C LEU A 435 9.46 -9.96 -12.74
N LEU A 436 10.63 -9.69 -12.17
CA LEU A 436 11.27 -8.36 -12.22
C LEU A 436 11.43 -7.87 -13.66
N GLY A 437 11.95 -8.72 -14.55
CA GLY A 437 12.05 -8.40 -15.97
C GLY A 437 10.70 -8.09 -16.62
N ALA A 438 9.69 -8.91 -16.34
CA ALA A 438 8.35 -8.71 -16.89
C ALA A 438 7.69 -7.40 -16.42
N ILE A 439 7.92 -6.98 -15.17
CA ILE A 439 7.41 -5.71 -14.65
C ILE A 439 8.21 -4.51 -15.21
N ARG A 440 9.53 -4.66 -15.40
CA ARG A 440 10.36 -3.64 -16.03
C ARG A 440 9.85 -3.34 -17.45
N ASP A 441 9.52 -4.38 -18.20
CA ASP A 441 9.03 -4.30 -19.57
C ASP A 441 7.49 -4.41 -19.66
N LEU A 442 6.79 -3.94 -18.61
CA LEU A 442 5.34 -4.15 -18.46
C LEU A 442 4.53 -3.67 -19.66
N ALA A 443 4.90 -2.55 -20.28
CA ALA A 443 4.22 -2.03 -21.47
C ALA A 443 4.28 -3.00 -22.67
N ALA A 444 5.28 -3.88 -22.74
CA ALA A 444 5.39 -4.89 -23.80
C ALA A 444 4.50 -6.12 -23.58
N VAL A 445 3.97 -6.30 -22.37
CA VAL A 445 3.09 -7.41 -22.02
C VAL A 445 1.75 -7.25 -22.70
N LYS A 446 1.41 -8.18 -23.61
CA LYS A 446 0.16 -8.14 -24.40
C LYS A 446 -1.07 -8.66 -23.65
N ASN A 447 -0.87 -9.44 -22.60
CA ASN A 447 -1.94 -10.06 -21.82
C ASN A 447 -1.43 -10.37 -20.40
N MET A 448 -1.99 -9.68 -19.40
CA MET A 448 -1.60 -9.83 -18.00
C MET A 448 -1.82 -11.25 -17.46
N ALA A 449 -2.84 -11.97 -17.93
CA ALA A 449 -3.09 -13.34 -17.50
C ALA A 449 -1.94 -14.32 -17.85
N ARG A 450 -1.09 -14.00 -18.81
CA ARG A 450 0.10 -14.81 -19.13
C ARG A 450 1.21 -14.72 -18.08
N LEU A 451 1.16 -13.73 -17.21
CA LEU A 451 2.13 -13.59 -16.11
C LEU A 451 1.76 -14.44 -14.89
N ARG A 452 0.54 -14.99 -14.79
CA ARG A 452 0.08 -15.82 -13.66
C ARG A 452 1.09 -16.86 -13.17
N PRO A 453 1.78 -17.63 -14.04
CA PRO A 453 2.75 -18.61 -13.57
C PRO A 453 3.94 -18.00 -12.81
N LEU A 454 4.19 -16.71 -12.97
CA LEU A 454 5.33 -16.04 -12.33
C LEU A 454 5.08 -15.74 -10.84
N TRP A 455 3.84 -15.40 -10.46
CA TRP A 455 3.48 -15.12 -9.06
C TRP A 455 2.69 -16.23 -8.38
N GLN A 456 2.40 -17.35 -9.06
CA GLN A 456 1.82 -18.51 -8.41
C GLN A 456 2.84 -19.26 -7.55
N ALA A 457 2.41 -19.79 -6.39
CA ALA A 457 3.28 -20.55 -5.51
C ALA A 457 3.90 -21.75 -6.20
N VAL A 458 5.20 -21.97 -5.96
CA VAL A 458 5.85 -23.25 -6.25
C VAL A 458 5.33 -24.26 -5.23
N THR A 459 4.90 -25.45 -5.69
CA THR A 459 4.71 -26.58 -4.75
C THR A 459 6.07 -26.85 -4.13
N PRO A 460 6.22 -26.83 -2.79
CA PRO A 460 7.46 -27.34 -2.20
C PRO A 460 7.66 -28.74 -2.76
N ARG A 461 8.83 -29.03 -3.36
CA ARG A 461 9.24 -30.42 -3.52
C ARG A 461 9.17 -31.01 -2.11
N GLN A 462 8.36 -32.03 -1.92
CA GLN A 462 8.46 -32.87 -0.74
C GLN A 462 9.91 -33.39 -0.74
N THR A 463 10.80 -32.71 -0.04
CA THR A 463 12.03 -33.30 0.42
C THR A 463 11.56 -34.35 1.42
N GLY A 464 11.60 -35.61 0.98
CA GLY A 464 11.31 -36.73 1.84
C GLY A 464 12.22 -36.66 3.07
N LEU A 465 11.65 -36.21 4.15
CA LEU A 465 12.08 -36.56 5.50
C LEU A 465 10.88 -37.32 6.04
N SER A 466 10.98 -38.65 5.83
CA SER A 466 10.27 -39.63 6.63
C SER A 466 10.50 -39.36 8.11
N ARG A 467 9.38 -39.23 8.84
CA ARG A 467 9.12 -39.46 10.27
C ARG A 467 10.22 -39.05 11.25
#